data_7dcd0f8ce189238c1f4acd85152e26cc
#
_entry.id   7dcd0f8ce189238c1f4acd85152e26cc
#
_cell.length_a   1.000
_cell.length_b   1.000
_cell.length_c   1.000
_cell.angle_alpha   90.00
_cell.angle_beta   90.00
_cell.angle_gamma   90.00
#
_symmetry.space_group_name_H-M   'P 1'
#
loop_
_entity.id
_entity.type
_entity.pdbx_description
1 polymer ?
#
loop_
_entity_poly.entity_id
_entity_poly.type
_entity_poly.pdbx_seq_one_letter_code
_entity_poly.pdbx_strand_id
1 'polypeptide(L)'
;MVNYGTIYTLPFKSRKEVSYLIEIQKENYEGKSTELVGSGNSPFSVIIEDEDFLYTPTRFSSASIRIVGGDYLQNLYSTGYQQYRVLCKRGNDIIWTGFINPELYTQDYTSTKFELEIECSSAMSTLEYVNYKQKNAEQRTFISFWELFRMFIEQSRGCYSSIFIPHVYAKNEDDYNNDLNVFEEMTISEQNFFDEDNKAM
;
A
#
# COMPACT_ATOMS: atom_id res chain seq x y z
N MET A 1 -13.31 -9.87 2.13
CA MET A 1 -12.54 -8.79 1.43
C MET A 1 -12.97 -7.49 2.07
N VAL A 2 -12.02 -6.66 2.51
CA VAL A 2 -12.34 -5.36 3.13
C VAL A 2 -12.79 -4.41 2.01
N ASN A 3 -13.91 -3.73 2.23
CA ASN A 3 -14.44 -2.76 1.27
C ASN A 3 -13.91 -1.36 1.59
N TYR A 4 -13.45 -0.63 0.57
CA TYR A 4 -12.98 0.75 0.68
C TYR A 4 -13.85 1.66 -0.18
N GLY A 5 -14.46 2.67 0.42
CA GLY A 5 -15.22 3.70 -0.29
C GLY A 5 -14.46 5.02 -0.37
N THR A 6 -14.57 5.72 -1.48
CA THR A 6 -13.90 7.01 -1.71
C THR A 6 -14.55 8.09 -0.87
N ILE A 7 -13.81 8.68 0.07
CA ILE A 7 -14.24 9.78 0.92
C ILE A 7 -13.82 11.14 0.36
N TYR A 8 -12.59 11.20 -0.20
CA TYR A 8 -12.07 12.43 -0.80
C TYR A 8 -11.45 12.17 -2.16
N THR A 9 -11.52 13.17 -3.02
CA THR A 9 -10.85 13.19 -4.33
C THR A 9 -10.04 14.46 -4.48
N LEU A 10 -8.88 14.36 -5.11
CA LEU A 10 -8.00 15.49 -5.39
C LEU A 10 -7.54 15.40 -6.85
N PRO A 11 -8.27 16.05 -7.77
CA PRO A 11 -7.86 16.12 -9.17
C PRO A 11 -6.76 17.19 -9.36
N PHE A 12 -5.76 16.88 -10.15
CA PHE A 12 -4.75 17.85 -10.57
C PHE A 12 -4.16 17.50 -11.93
N LYS A 13 -3.45 18.45 -12.51
CA LYS A 13 -2.72 18.25 -13.77
C LYS A 13 -1.23 18.45 -13.56
N SER A 14 -0.44 17.65 -14.23
CA SER A 14 1.00 17.89 -14.30
C SER A 14 1.31 19.10 -15.18
N ARG A 15 2.57 19.56 -15.12
CA ARG A 15 3.07 20.63 -16.00
C ARG A 15 2.93 20.31 -17.50
N LYS A 16 2.80 19.03 -17.86
CA LYS A 16 2.58 18.56 -19.24
C LYS A 16 1.09 18.31 -19.56
N GLU A 17 0.18 18.91 -18.79
CA GLU A 17 -1.29 18.78 -18.94
C GLU A 17 -1.83 17.34 -18.77
N VAL A 18 -1.04 16.42 -18.23
CA VAL A 18 -1.52 15.08 -17.92
C VAL A 18 -2.38 15.14 -16.66
N SER A 19 -3.59 14.59 -16.74
CA SER A 19 -4.53 14.56 -15.63
C SER A 19 -4.21 13.42 -14.65
N TYR A 20 -4.23 13.76 -13.38
CA TYR A 20 -4.09 12.85 -12.26
C TYR A 20 -5.27 12.99 -11.30
N LEU A 21 -5.58 11.92 -10.61
CA LEU A 21 -6.61 11.88 -9.57
C LEU A 21 -6.06 11.13 -8.36
N ILE A 22 -6.04 11.79 -7.21
CA ILE A 22 -5.84 11.12 -5.94
C ILE A 22 -7.21 10.77 -5.37
N GLU A 23 -7.41 9.52 -5.00
CA GLU A 23 -8.56 9.07 -4.23
C GLU A 23 -8.09 8.69 -2.83
N ILE A 24 -8.71 9.29 -1.82
CA ILE A 24 -8.57 8.88 -0.43
C ILE A 24 -9.82 8.06 -0.09
N GLN A 25 -9.58 6.80 0.23
CA GLN A 25 -10.63 5.83 0.50
C GLN A 25 -10.58 5.42 1.96
N LYS A 26 -11.74 5.30 2.59
CA LYS A 26 -11.86 4.84 3.97
C LYS A 26 -12.47 3.45 4.00
N GLU A 27 -12.00 2.63 4.93
CA GLU A 27 -12.56 1.30 5.20
C GLU A 27 -14.05 1.40 5.56
N ASN A 28 -14.89 0.59 4.90
CA ASN A 28 -16.34 0.50 5.10
C ASN A 28 -17.11 1.84 4.94
N TYR A 29 -16.61 2.74 4.08
CA TYR A 29 -17.29 4.00 3.81
C TYR A 29 -18.27 3.86 2.64
N GLU A 30 -19.50 4.31 2.84
CA GLU A 30 -20.60 4.29 1.84
C GLU A 30 -21.15 5.70 1.52
N GLY A 31 -20.48 6.73 2.03
CA GLY A 31 -20.90 8.11 1.85
C GLY A 31 -20.51 8.70 0.48
N LYS A 32 -20.87 9.97 0.29
CA LYS A 32 -20.46 10.74 -0.90
C LYS A 32 -19.02 11.22 -0.77
N SER A 33 -18.29 11.22 -1.88
CA SER A 33 -16.95 11.81 -1.94
C SER A 33 -17.00 13.33 -1.97
N THR A 34 -16.00 13.96 -1.35
CA THR A 34 -15.79 15.41 -1.37
C THR A 34 -14.50 15.72 -2.12
N GLU A 35 -14.53 16.73 -2.99
CA GLU A 35 -13.35 17.17 -3.70
C GLU A 35 -12.51 18.10 -2.83
N LEU A 36 -11.22 17.82 -2.76
CA LEU A 36 -10.22 18.62 -2.06
C LEU A 36 -9.49 19.54 -3.05
N VAL A 37 -8.95 20.62 -2.52
CA VAL A 37 -8.14 21.57 -3.28
C VAL A 37 -6.66 21.35 -2.95
N GLY A 38 -5.86 21.09 -3.96
CA GLY A 38 -4.41 20.93 -3.80
C GLY A 38 -3.71 22.22 -3.44
N SER A 39 -2.68 22.12 -2.62
CA SER A 39 -1.80 23.23 -2.24
C SER A 39 -0.46 23.15 -2.97
N GLY A 40 0.13 24.34 -3.19
CA GLY A 40 1.47 24.46 -3.73
C GLY A 40 1.63 24.01 -5.19
N ASN A 41 2.88 23.90 -5.61
CA ASN A 41 3.24 23.52 -6.99
C ASN A 41 3.12 22.01 -7.26
N SER A 42 3.03 21.20 -6.20
CA SER A 42 2.93 19.74 -6.27
C SER A 42 2.00 19.24 -5.17
N PRO A 43 0.70 19.05 -5.47
CA PRO A 43 -0.26 18.57 -4.49
C PRO A 43 -0.03 17.10 -4.09
N PHE A 44 0.78 16.38 -4.86
CA PHE A 44 1.17 15.00 -4.57
C PHE A 44 2.62 14.77 -4.96
N SER A 45 3.39 14.18 -4.07
CA SER A 45 4.77 13.78 -4.32
C SER A 45 5.02 12.36 -3.82
N VAL A 46 5.85 11.61 -4.53
CA VAL A 46 6.29 10.26 -4.15
C VAL A 46 7.80 10.26 -4.02
N ILE A 47 8.28 9.73 -2.92
CA ILE A 47 9.70 9.49 -2.67
C ILE A 47 9.91 7.98 -2.65
N ILE A 48 10.81 7.50 -3.49
CA ILE A 48 11.23 6.10 -3.50
C ILE A 48 12.54 6.02 -2.72
N GLU A 49 12.60 5.12 -1.75
CA GLU A 49 13.80 4.91 -0.96
C GLU A 49 14.94 4.42 -1.87
N ASP A 50 16.09 5.09 -1.74
CA ASP A 50 17.30 4.77 -2.52
C ASP A 50 18.14 3.76 -1.75
N GLU A 51 17.74 2.49 -1.81
CA GLU A 51 18.47 1.38 -1.23
C GLU A 51 19.27 0.61 -2.28
N ASP A 52 20.28 -0.12 -1.83
CA ASP A 52 21.09 -0.96 -2.71
C ASP A 52 20.22 -2.06 -3.34
N PHE A 53 19.95 -1.92 -4.63
CA PHE A 53 19.07 -2.79 -5.41
C PHE A 53 19.48 -4.28 -5.36
N LEU A 54 20.75 -4.59 -5.16
CA LEU A 54 21.24 -5.97 -5.11
C LEU A 54 20.77 -6.72 -3.86
N TYR A 55 20.53 -6.00 -2.76
CA TYR A 55 20.17 -6.59 -1.47
C TYR A 55 18.72 -6.32 -1.08
N THR A 56 18.11 -5.31 -1.66
CA THR A 56 16.72 -4.90 -1.36
C THR A 56 15.89 -4.84 -2.65
N PRO A 57 15.44 -6.00 -3.16
CA PRO A 57 14.72 -6.06 -4.43
C PRO A 57 13.34 -5.38 -4.38
N THR A 58 12.76 -5.20 -3.20
CA THR A 58 11.49 -4.51 -3.02
C THR A 58 11.74 -3.12 -2.46
N ARG A 59 11.47 -2.09 -3.26
CA ARG A 59 11.59 -0.70 -2.84
C ARG A 59 10.29 -0.21 -2.23
N PHE A 60 10.38 0.25 -1.02
CA PHE A 60 9.31 0.96 -0.39
C PHE A 60 9.28 2.41 -0.87
N SER A 61 8.14 3.04 -0.75
CA SER A 61 7.97 4.44 -1.10
C SER A 61 7.05 5.13 -0.11
N SER A 62 7.33 6.39 0.13
CA SER A 62 6.45 7.30 0.84
C SER A 62 5.83 8.29 -0.14
N ALA A 63 4.70 8.86 0.25
CA ALA A 63 4.07 9.92 -0.51
C ALA A 63 3.56 11.00 0.43
N SER A 64 3.52 12.25 -0.05
CA SER A 64 2.86 13.34 0.66
C SER A 64 1.76 13.95 -0.20
N ILE A 65 0.61 14.24 0.43
CA ILE A 65 -0.54 14.93 -0.15
C ILE A 65 -0.61 16.30 0.48
N ARG A 66 -0.56 17.35 -0.34
CA ARG A 66 -0.66 18.74 0.11
C ARG A 66 -1.97 19.35 -0.33
N ILE A 67 -2.77 19.77 0.64
CA ILE A 67 -4.10 20.32 0.42
C ILE A 67 -4.28 21.66 1.14
N VAL A 68 -5.19 22.46 0.65
CA VAL A 68 -5.70 23.64 1.34
C VAL A 68 -7.04 23.28 1.94
N GLY A 69 -7.11 23.32 3.26
CA GLY A 69 -8.35 23.10 4.00
C GLY A 69 -8.90 24.40 4.55
N GLY A 70 -10.22 24.54 4.56
CA GLY A 70 -10.95 25.61 5.24
C GLY A 70 -11.72 25.10 6.47
N ASP A 71 -11.65 23.79 6.71
CA ASP A 71 -12.36 23.10 7.79
C ASP A 71 -11.48 21.99 8.36
N TYR A 72 -11.76 21.58 9.57
CA TYR A 72 -11.07 20.45 10.18
C TYR A 72 -11.36 19.17 9.43
N LEU A 73 -10.35 18.61 8.77
CA LEU A 73 -10.46 17.32 8.12
C LEU A 73 -10.34 16.19 9.17
N GLN A 74 -11.16 16.25 10.22
CA GLN A 74 -11.18 15.25 11.30
C GLN A 74 -11.31 13.82 10.79
N ASN A 75 -11.96 13.66 9.63
CA ASN A 75 -12.11 12.37 8.99
C ASN A 75 -10.83 11.82 8.36
N LEU A 76 -9.74 12.58 8.32
CA LEU A 76 -8.44 12.11 7.81
C LEU A 76 -7.48 11.69 8.92
N TYR A 77 -7.85 11.83 10.18
CA TYR A 77 -7.06 11.30 11.30
C TYR A 77 -7.16 9.79 11.32
N SER A 78 -6.07 9.15 10.92
CA SER A 78 -5.96 7.70 10.98
C SER A 78 -5.58 7.26 12.39
N THR A 79 -6.34 6.34 12.98
CA THR A 79 -6.04 5.75 14.28
C THR A 79 -5.27 4.42 14.15
N GLY A 80 -5.09 3.94 12.93
CA GLY A 80 -4.40 2.69 12.65
C GLY A 80 -3.94 2.61 11.21
N TYR A 81 -2.95 1.76 10.99
CA TYR A 81 -2.47 1.46 9.65
C TYR A 81 -3.58 0.83 8.81
N GLN A 82 -3.55 1.09 7.50
CA GLN A 82 -4.51 0.57 6.52
C GLN A 82 -5.97 1.05 6.68
N GLN A 83 -6.24 2.08 7.50
CA GLN A 83 -7.59 2.64 7.65
C GLN A 83 -8.00 3.51 6.46
N TYR A 84 -7.08 4.35 5.97
CA TYR A 84 -7.31 5.24 4.83
C TYR A 84 -6.36 4.89 3.70
N ARG A 85 -6.90 4.30 2.64
CA ARG A 85 -6.15 3.94 1.44
C ARG A 85 -6.08 5.12 0.48
N VAL A 86 -4.91 5.35 -0.07
CA VAL A 86 -4.65 6.39 -1.06
C VAL A 86 -4.30 5.75 -2.38
N LEU A 87 -4.99 6.15 -3.43
CA LEU A 87 -4.73 5.75 -4.80
C LEU A 87 -4.34 6.97 -5.62
N CYS A 88 -3.21 6.91 -6.31
CA CYS A 88 -2.84 7.87 -7.34
C CYS A 88 -3.13 7.26 -8.71
N LYS A 89 -4.03 7.88 -9.46
CA LYS A 89 -4.44 7.45 -10.78
C LYS A 89 -3.94 8.41 -11.86
N ARG A 90 -3.53 7.85 -12.99
CA ARG A 90 -3.27 8.57 -14.24
C ARG A 90 -4.23 8.04 -15.31
N GLY A 91 -5.29 8.79 -15.57
CA GLY A 91 -6.43 8.27 -16.32
C GLY A 91 -7.09 7.12 -15.55
N ASN A 92 -7.12 5.93 -16.13
CA ASN A 92 -7.69 4.73 -15.49
C ASN A 92 -6.63 3.89 -14.75
N ASP A 93 -5.35 4.17 -14.94
CA ASP A 93 -4.27 3.36 -14.39
C ASP A 93 -3.91 3.83 -12.97
N ILE A 94 -3.87 2.89 -12.03
CA ILE A 94 -3.34 3.14 -10.69
C ILE A 94 -1.82 3.08 -10.79
N ILE A 95 -1.16 4.20 -10.51
CA ILE A 95 0.30 4.33 -10.59
C ILE A 95 0.97 4.29 -9.22
N TRP A 96 0.21 4.51 -8.16
CA TRP A 96 0.69 4.38 -6.79
C TRP A 96 -0.47 4.02 -5.85
N THR A 97 -0.18 3.20 -4.84
CA THR A 97 -1.13 2.82 -3.80
C THR A 97 -0.42 2.79 -2.44
N GLY A 98 -1.10 3.32 -1.43
CA GLY A 98 -0.58 3.37 -0.08
C GLY A 98 -1.65 3.70 0.94
N PHE A 99 -1.23 4.04 2.15
CA PHE A 99 -2.11 4.37 3.27
C PHE A 99 -1.62 5.61 3.99
N ILE A 100 -2.56 6.38 4.52
CA ILE A 100 -2.24 7.52 5.39
C ILE A 100 -1.62 6.97 6.68
N ASN A 101 -0.48 7.55 7.08
CA ASN A 101 0.19 7.21 8.32
C ASN A 101 -0.65 7.64 9.53
N PRO A 102 -0.74 6.83 10.58
CA PRO A 102 -1.45 7.18 11.81
C PRO A 102 -0.61 8.15 12.65
N GLU A 103 -0.49 9.38 12.19
CA GLU A 103 0.25 10.43 12.87
C GLU A 103 -0.68 11.48 13.50
N LEU A 104 -0.18 12.13 14.54
CA LEU A 104 -0.84 13.29 15.12
C LEU A 104 -0.50 14.52 14.27
N TYR A 105 -1.45 14.95 13.45
CA TYR A 105 -1.30 16.18 12.70
C TYR A 105 -1.49 17.38 13.65
N THR A 106 -0.53 18.28 13.66
CA THR A 106 -0.70 19.60 14.29
C THR A 106 -1.25 20.56 13.25
N GLN A 107 -2.33 21.21 13.60
CA GLN A 107 -2.99 22.18 12.75
C GLN A 107 -2.94 23.56 13.40
N ASP A 108 -2.35 24.54 12.71
CA ASP A 108 -2.31 25.91 13.17
C ASP A 108 -3.68 26.58 13.11
N TYR A 109 -4.13 27.09 14.24
CA TYR A 109 -5.45 27.73 14.39
C TYR A 109 -5.51 29.19 13.91
N THR A 110 -4.48 29.66 13.20
CA THR A 110 -4.26 31.09 12.97
C THR A 110 -4.98 31.66 11.75
N SER A 111 -5.53 30.81 10.87
CA SER A 111 -6.23 31.29 9.66
C SER A 111 -7.42 30.41 9.28
N THR A 112 -8.37 31.03 8.56
CA THR A 112 -9.53 30.30 8.00
C THR A 112 -9.18 29.37 6.84
N LYS A 113 -7.95 29.45 6.32
CA LYS A 113 -7.39 28.54 5.32
C LYS A 113 -5.99 28.17 5.74
N PHE A 114 -5.70 26.91 5.82
CA PHE A 114 -4.39 26.36 6.19
C PHE A 114 -3.96 25.31 5.17
N GLU A 115 -2.64 25.19 5.04
CA GLU A 115 -2.05 24.07 4.31
C GLU A 115 -1.93 22.88 5.24
N LEU A 116 -2.31 21.71 4.74
CA LEU A 116 -2.15 20.44 5.43
C LEU A 116 -1.32 19.54 4.54
N GLU A 117 -0.26 18.98 5.09
CA GLU A 117 0.52 17.92 4.49
C GLU A 117 0.19 16.59 5.16
N ILE A 118 -0.22 15.60 4.39
CA ILE A 118 -0.62 14.29 4.85
C ILE A 118 0.43 13.31 4.35
N GLU A 119 1.09 12.63 5.27
CA GLU A 119 2.08 11.62 4.94
C GLU A 119 1.46 10.25 4.76
N CYS A 120 1.96 9.53 3.76
CA CYS A 120 1.48 8.22 3.38
C CYS A 120 2.65 7.27 3.16
N SER A 121 2.47 6.01 3.54
CA SER A 121 3.39 4.92 3.22
C SER A 121 2.82 4.04 2.13
N SER A 122 3.68 3.44 1.31
CA SER A 122 3.23 2.49 0.28
C SER A 122 2.48 1.32 0.92
N ALA A 123 1.56 0.71 0.17
CA ALA A 123 0.75 -0.38 0.72
C ALA A 123 1.60 -1.57 1.19
N MET A 124 2.70 -1.87 0.49
CA MET A 124 3.63 -2.93 0.92
C MET A 124 4.39 -2.59 2.20
N SER A 125 4.73 -1.30 2.43
CA SER A 125 5.39 -0.87 3.68
C SER A 125 4.52 -1.13 4.91
N THR A 126 3.20 -1.11 4.76
CA THR A 126 2.29 -1.33 5.90
C THR A 126 2.30 -2.77 6.42
N LEU A 127 2.91 -3.70 5.70
CA LEU A 127 3.06 -5.08 6.15
C LEU A 127 3.91 -5.21 7.42
N GLU A 128 4.79 -4.26 7.68
CA GLU A 128 5.54 -4.18 8.94
C GLU A 128 4.63 -4.14 10.19
N TYR A 129 3.40 -3.65 10.01
CA TYR A 129 2.41 -3.50 11.08
C TYR A 129 1.30 -4.55 11.03
N VAL A 130 1.46 -5.57 10.19
CA VAL A 130 0.46 -6.63 9.99
C VAL A 130 1.05 -7.97 10.34
N ASN A 131 0.53 -8.60 11.38
CA ASN A 131 1.00 -9.91 11.80
C ASN A 131 0.67 -10.97 10.77
N TYR A 132 1.55 -11.95 10.65
CA TYR A 132 1.35 -13.12 9.82
C TYR A 132 0.04 -13.84 10.15
N LYS A 133 -0.72 -14.22 9.13
CA LYS A 133 -1.95 -15.02 9.29
C LYS A 133 -1.70 -16.45 8.86
N GLN A 134 -1.77 -17.36 9.83
CA GLN A 134 -1.66 -18.78 9.57
C GLN A 134 -2.74 -19.26 8.59
N LYS A 135 -2.35 -20.12 7.64
CA LYS A 135 -3.27 -20.65 6.62
C LYS A 135 -4.34 -21.57 7.24
N ASN A 136 -3.92 -22.45 8.14
CA ASN A 136 -4.82 -23.34 8.86
C ASN A 136 -4.76 -23.02 10.36
N ALA A 137 -5.89 -22.62 10.95
CA ALA A 137 -5.95 -22.22 12.35
C ALA A 137 -5.53 -23.33 13.34
N GLU A 138 -5.70 -24.60 12.95
CA GLU A 138 -5.45 -25.74 13.85
C GLU A 138 -4.02 -26.27 13.76
N GLN A 139 -3.36 -26.13 12.60
CA GLN A 139 -2.05 -26.74 12.39
C GLN A 139 -1.17 -25.87 11.48
N ARG A 140 0.07 -25.63 11.89
CA ARG A 140 1.10 -25.01 11.07
C ARG A 140 1.62 -26.02 10.06
N THR A 141 1.71 -25.59 8.81
CA THR A 141 2.11 -26.44 7.71
C THR A 141 3.27 -25.81 6.95
N PHE A 142 3.71 -26.47 5.90
CA PHE A 142 4.57 -25.87 4.90
C PHE A 142 3.69 -25.14 3.88
N ILE A 143 4.08 -23.92 3.51
CA ILE A 143 3.43 -23.13 2.46
C ILE A 143 4.43 -22.85 1.35
N SER A 144 3.97 -22.76 0.11
CA SER A 144 4.83 -22.36 -1.00
C SER A 144 5.15 -20.86 -0.91
N PHE A 145 6.31 -20.47 -1.48
CA PHE A 145 6.63 -19.04 -1.58
C PHE A 145 5.61 -18.28 -2.41
N TRP A 146 5.01 -18.93 -3.40
CA TRP A 146 3.91 -18.35 -4.18
C TRP A 146 2.70 -18.02 -3.30
N GLU A 147 2.25 -18.95 -2.46
CA GLU A 147 1.16 -18.70 -1.52
C GLU A 147 1.51 -17.58 -0.55
N LEU A 148 2.76 -17.55 -0.06
CA LEU A 148 3.24 -16.51 0.83
C LEU A 148 3.19 -15.12 0.17
N PHE A 149 3.69 -14.97 -1.05
CA PHE A 149 3.61 -13.72 -1.81
C PHE A 149 2.17 -13.29 -2.04
N ARG A 150 1.29 -14.22 -2.41
CA ARG A 150 -0.13 -13.91 -2.60
C ARG A 150 -0.77 -13.41 -1.29
N MET A 151 -0.48 -14.06 -0.17
CA MET A 151 -0.97 -13.63 1.14
C MET A 151 -0.47 -12.23 1.51
N PHE A 152 0.80 -11.92 1.29
CA PHE A 152 1.36 -10.60 1.58
C PHE A 152 0.70 -9.52 0.72
N ILE A 153 0.51 -9.77 -0.57
CA ILE A 153 -0.17 -8.83 -1.46
C ILE A 153 -1.63 -8.60 -1.03
N GLU A 154 -2.34 -9.66 -0.66
CA GLU A 154 -3.71 -9.56 -0.14
C GLU A 154 -3.76 -8.79 1.19
N GLN A 155 -2.81 -9.05 2.10
CA GLN A 155 -2.73 -8.38 3.40
C GLN A 155 -2.26 -6.93 3.30
N SER A 156 -1.48 -6.59 2.28
CA SER A 156 -1.10 -5.19 2.03
C SER A 156 -2.29 -4.30 1.67
N ARG A 157 -3.43 -4.90 1.26
CA ARG A 157 -4.67 -4.22 0.84
C ARG A 157 -4.45 -3.16 -0.26
N GLY A 158 -3.31 -3.22 -0.92
CA GLY A 158 -3.01 -2.42 -2.10
C GLY A 158 -3.88 -2.85 -3.29
N CYS A 159 -3.99 -1.98 -4.29
CA CYS A 159 -4.72 -2.28 -5.53
C CYS A 159 -3.78 -2.87 -6.58
N TYR A 160 -3.20 -4.02 -6.26
CA TYR A 160 -2.32 -4.74 -7.19
C TYR A 160 -3.16 -5.69 -8.04
N SER A 161 -3.01 -5.62 -9.36
CA SER A 161 -3.76 -6.44 -10.32
C SER A 161 -2.99 -7.67 -10.80
N SER A 162 -1.66 -7.65 -10.66
CA SER A 162 -0.79 -8.72 -11.17
C SER A 162 0.52 -8.77 -10.40
N ILE A 163 1.11 -9.95 -10.38
CA ILE A 163 2.47 -10.20 -9.90
C ILE A 163 3.30 -10.58 -11.12
N PHE A 164 4.37 -9.84 -11.37
CA PHE A 164 5.35 -10.21 -12.38
C PHE A 164 6.52 -10.92 -11.71
N ILE A 165 6.70 -12.20 -12.05
CA ILE A 165 7.84 -12.98 -11.61
C ILE A 165 8.71 -13.23 -12.85
N PRO A 166 9.97 -12.73 -12.87
CA PRO A 166 10.87 -13.04 -13.94
C PRO A 166 11.14 -14.55 -13.98
N HIS A 167 11.32 -15.11 -15.16
CA HIS A 167 11.64 -16.53 -15.31
C HIS A 167 12.87 -16.90 -14.50
N VAL A 168 12.67 -17.76 -13.50
CA VAL A 168 13.76 -18.40 -12.78
C VAL A 168 13.99 -19.74 -13.45
N TYR A 169 15.07 -19.83 -14.22
CA TYR A 169 15.39 -21.06 -14.92
C TYR A 169 15.92 -22.10 -13.93
N ALA A 170 15.30 -23.27 -13.93
CA ALA A 170 15.90 -24.44 -13.35
C ALA A 170 17.20 -24.78 -14.10
N LYS A 171 18.18 -25.29 -13.39
CA LYS A 171 19.52 -25.53 -13.93
C LYS A 171 19.55 -26.71 -14.91
N ASN A 172 18.53 -27.56 -14.93
CA ASN A 172 18.44 -28.78 -15.75
C ASN A 172 17.43 -28.57 -16.88
N GLU A 173 17.83 -28.93 -18.10
CA GLU A 173 16.99 -28.87 -19.31
C GLU A 173 15.71 -29.71 -19.21
N ASP A 174 15.73 -30.79 -18.42
CA ASP A 174 14.60 -31.67 -18.20
C ASP A 174 13.47 -31.02 -17.40
N ASP A 175 13.77 -29.97 -16.66
CA ASP A 175 12.79 -29.24 -15.83
C ASP A 175 11.99 -28.20 -16.66
N TYR A 176 12.33 -27.97 -17.91
CA TYR A 176 11.59 -27.06 -18.80
C TYR A 176 10.16 -27.52 -19.12
N ASN A 177 9.85 -28.77 -18.89
CA ASN A 177 8.53 -29.34 -19.12
C ASN A 177 7.61 -29.29 -17.90
N ASN A 178 8.09 -28.77 -16.77
CA ASN A 178 7.24 -28.54 -15.61
C ASN A 178 6.57 -27.18 -15.75
N ASP A 179 5.25 -27.18 -15.85
CA ASP A 179 4.41 -25.98 -15.85
C ASP A 179 4.45 -25.22 -14.51
N LEU A 180 5.18 -25.73 -13.52
CA LEU A 180 5.29 -25.16 -12.18
C LEU A 180 6.46 -24.18 -12.07
N ASN A 181 6.17 -23.02 -11.50
CA ASN A 181 7.19 -22.03 -11.16
C ASN A 181 7.98 -22.50 -9.92
N VAL A 182 9.27 -22.22 -9.85
CA VAL A 182 10.13 -22.50 -8.69
C VAL A 182 9.51 -22.01 -7.36
N PHE A 183 8.84 -20.87 -7.37
CA PHE A 183 8.16 -20.33 -6.18
C PHE A 183 6.93 -21.15 -5.74
N GLU A 184 6.35 -21.95 -6.62
CA GLU A 184 5.25 -22.88 -6.28
C GLU A 184 5.78 -24.17 -5.65
N GLU A 185 6.99 -24.60 -6.04
CA GLU A 185 7.64 -25.81 -5.51
C GLU A 185 8.42 -25.55 -4.22
N MET A 186 9.07 -24.39 -4.10
CA MET A 186 9.79 -24.03 -2.89
C MET A 186 8.81 -23.77 -1.76
N THR A 187 9.04 -24.41 -0.62
CA THR A 187 8.19 -24.28 0.57
C THR A 187 8.97 -23.77 1.77
N ILE A 188 8.26 -23.10 2.65
CA ILE A 188 8.74 -22.65 3.95
C ILE A 188 7.81 -23.09 5.06
N SER A 189 8.36 -23.44 6.22
CA SER A 189 7.53 -23.77 7.39
C SER A 189 6.89 -22.51 7.95
N GLU A 190 5.58 -22.56 8.20
CA GLU A 190 4.86 -21.46 8.88
C GLU A 190 5.39 -21.19 10.29
N GLN A 191 6.08 -22.16 10.92
CA GLN A 191 6.71 -21.96 12.23
C GLN A 191 7.71 -20.80 12.24
N ASN A 192 8.34 -20.50 11.10
CA ASN A 192 9.31 -19.40 10.99
C ASN A 192 8.70 -18.01 11.16
N PHE A 193 7.37 -17.89 11.10
CA PHE A 193 6.64 -16.64 11.28
C PHE A 193 6.06 -16.46 12.69
N PHE A 194 6.52 -17.25 13.64
CA PHE A 194 6.10 -17.19 15.03
C PHE A 194 7.30 -17.07 15.94
N ASP A 195 7.15 -16.27 16.99
CA ASP A 195 8.15 -16.12 18.04
C ASP A 195 8.21 -17.33 18.99
N GLU A 196 9.08 -17.27 20.00
CA GLU A 196 9.24 -18.31 21.02
C GLU A 196 7.97 -18.50 21.88
N ASP A 197 7.15 -17.46 22.02
CA ASP A 197 5.86 -17.47 22.72
C ASP A 197 4.69 -17.93 21.84
N ASN A 198 4.96 -18.40 20.63
CA ASN A 198 3.96 -18.79 19.63
C ASN A 198 3.03 -17.66 19.17
N LYS A 199 3.48 -16.41 19.25
CA LYS A 199 2.77 -15.27 18.66
C LYS A 199 3.24 -15.04 17.24
N ALA A 200 2.31 -14.70 16.36
CA ALA A 200 2.62 -14.32 14.99
C ALA A 200 3.42 -13.01 14.96
N MET A 201 4.50 -13.02 14.19
CA MET A 201 5.33 -11.84 13.92
C MET A 201 4.73 -11.01 12.78
#